data_bf1da5475ed43baf0c7e79b009cdefe5
#
_entry.id   bf1da5475ed43baf0c7e79b009cdefe5
#
_cell.length_a   1.000
_cell.length_b   1.000
_cell.length_c   1.000
_cell.angle_alpha   90.00
_cell.angle_beta   90.00
_cell.angle_gamma   90.00
#
_symmetry.space_group_name_H-M   'P 1'
#
loop_
_entity.id
_entity.type
_entity.pdbx_description
1 polymer ?
#
loop_
_entity_poly.entity_id
_entity_poly.type
_entity_poly.pdbx_seq_one_letter_code
_entity_poly.pdbx_strand_id
1 'polypeptide(L)'
;MRNVPVVCLTIVAEAVVEARLLRDLAAAGVRGWTLTSGRGRGTSQVDASDWEGANVRIETLLSSAAADRVLAMLAEFYFPQFAVVAWVSPAQVVRGDKFT
;
A
#
# COMPACT_ATOMS: atom_id res chain seq x y z
N MET A 1 19.39 -21.31 1.26
CA MET A 1 18.53 -20.13 1.46
C MET A 1 17.08 -20.58 1.61
N ARG A 2 16.35 -19.85 2.39
CA ARG A 2 14.99 -20.23 2.73
C ARG A 2 13.99 -19.32 2.02
N ASN A 3 13.02 -19.94 1.34
CA ASN A 3 11.91 -19.21 0.74
C ASN A 3 10.70 -19.25 1.68
N VAL A 4 10.11 -18.10 1.92
CA VAL A 4 8.92 -18.00 2.78
C VAL A 4 7.81 -17.35 1.98
N PRO A 5 6.60 -17.93 1.95
CA PRO A 5 5.48 -17.29 1.28
C PRO A 5 4.99 -16.08 2.05
N VAL A 6 4.81 -14.99 1.33
CA VAL A 6 4.27 -13.72 1.84
C VAL A 6 3.33 -13.16 0.80
N VAL A 7 2.71 -12.03 1.10
CA VAL A 7 1.99 -11.26 0.10
C VAL A 7 2.71 -9.95 -0.16
N CYS A 8 2.70 -9.53 -1.40
CA CYS A 8 3.12 -8.20 -1.78
C CYS A 8 1.88 -7.33 -1.81
N LEU A 9 1.84 -6.35 -0.93
CA LEU A 9 0.76 -5.36 -0.90
C LEU A 9 1.25 -4.12 -1.62
N THR A 10 0.46 -3.67 -2.60
CA THR A 10 0.75 -2.46 -3.36
C THR A 10 -0.38 -1.47 -3.14
N ILE A 11 -0.03 -0.24 -2.81
CA ILE A 11 -0.99 0.84 -2.60
C ILE A 11 -0.59 2.00 -3.51
N VAL A 12 -1.54 2.49 -4.28
CA VAL A 12 -1.33 3.70 -5.09
C VAL A 12 -2.31 4.76 -4.57
N ALA A 13 -1.79 5.91 -4.22
CA ALA A 13 -2.57 6.97 -3.59
C ALA A 13 -2.12 8.34 -4.09
N GLU A 14 -2.97 9.33 -3.89
CA GLU A 14 -2.61 10.71 -4.13
C GLU A 14 -1.42 11.12 -3.27
N ALA A 15 -0.50 11.88 -3.83
CA ALA A 15 0.69 12.29 -3.10
C ALA A 15 0.37 13.06 -1.82
N VAL A 16 -0.74 13.76 -1.79
CA VAL A 16 -1.14 14.57 -0.63
C VAL A 16 -1.35 13.73 0.64
N VAL A 17 -1.68 12.45 0.50
CA VAL A 17 -1.91 11.61 1.67
C VAL A 17 -0.67 10.80 2.10
N GLU A 18 0.46 11.01 1.44
CA GLU A 18 1.65 10.20 1.67
C GLU A 18 2.06 10.14 3.15
N ALA A 19 2.24 11.29 3.78
CA ALA A 19 2.73 11.34 5.16
C ALA A 19 1.76 10.67 6.13
N ARG A 20 0.46 10.92 5.96
CA ARG A 20 -0.57 10.29 6.78
C ARG A 20 -0.59 8.78 6.56
N LEU A 21 -0.51 8.36 5.31
CA LEU A 21 -0.56 6.94 4.97
C LEU A 21 0.63 6.19 5.56
N LEU A 22 1.82 6.76 5.47
CA LEU A 22 3.01 6.13 6.05
C LEU A 22 2.90 5.99 7.58
N ARG A 23 2.34 6.98 8.26
CA ARG A 23 2.08 6.89 9.71
C ARG A 23 1.08 5.77 10.02
N ASP A 24 0.00 5.69 9.26
CA ASP A 24 -1.03 4.69 9.50
C ASP A 24 -0.53 3.28 9.20
N LEU A 25 0.30 3.12 8.17
CA LEU A 25 0.94 1.84 7.87
C LEU A 25 1.85 1.40 9.02
N ALA A 26 2.64 2.32 9.56
CA ALA A 26 3.50 2.00 10.69
C ALA A 26 2.66 1.58 11.91
N ALA A 27 1.56 2.28 12.18
CA ALA A 27 0.67 1.93 13.27
C ALA A 27 0.01 0.56 13.07
N ALA A 28 -0.19 0.15 11.82
CA ALA A 28 -0.75 -1.16 11.50
C ALA A 28 0.30 -2.28 11.52
N GLY A 29 1.55 -1.96 11.81
CA GLY A 29 2.62 -2.95 11.94
C GLY A 29 3.52 -3.11 10.73
N VAL A 30 3.38 -2.27 9.72
CA VAL A 30 4.26 -2.31 8.55
C VAL A 30 5.63 -1.76 8.94
N ARG A 31 6.66 -2.58 8.77
CA ARG A 31 8.02 -2.21 9.19
C ARG A 31 8.88 -1.69 8.05
N GLY A 32 8.73 -2.29 6.88
CA GLY A 32 9.53 -1.93 5.72
C GLY A 32 8.65 -1.75 4.50
N TRP A 33 9.04 -0.81 3.66
CA TRP A 33 8.30 -0.51 2.44
C TRP A 33 9.22 0.18 1.44
N THR A 34 8.80 0.15 0.19
CA THR A 34 9.45 0.91 -0.87
C THR A 34 8.41 1.87 -1.43
N LEU A 35 8.79 3.11 -1.58
CA LEU A 35 7.90 4.13 -2.13
C LEU A 35 8.52 4.70 -3.40
N THR A 36 7.70 4.78 -4.45
CA THR A 36 8.08 5.45 -5.68
C THR A 36 7.04 6.51 -5.99
N SER A 37 7.49 7.63 -6.53
CA SER A 37 6.62 8.67 -7.03
C SER A 37 6.26 8.36 -8.47
N GLY A 38 5.04 8.71 -8.84
CA GLY A 38 4.59 8.44 -10.19
C GLY A 38 3.57 9.44 -10.66
N ARG A 39 3.12 9.22 -11.87
CA ARG A 39 2.03 9.97 -12.46
C ARG A 39 1.03 8.96 -12.99
N GLY A 40 -0.22 9.28 -12.85
CA GLY A 40 -1.25 8.37 -13.31
C GLY A 40 -2.60 9.04 -13.33
N ARG A 41 -3.56 8.33 -13.88
CA ARG A 41 -4.93 8.78 -13.94
C ARG A 41 -5.82 7.69 -13.36
N GLY A 42 -6.55 8.08 -12.31
CA GLY A 42 -7.49 7.17 -11.69
C GLY A 42 -8.83 7.18 -12.39
N THR A 43 -9.62 6.18 -12.07
CA THR A 43 -10.99 6.06 -12.58
C THR A 43 -12.01 6.32 -11.47
N SER A 44 -11.56 6.85 -10.34
CA SER A 44 -12.45 7.17 -9.23
C SER A 44 -13.33 8.35 -9.56
N GLN A 45 -14.38 8.54 -8.78
CA GLN A 45 -15.29 9.67 -8.93
C GLN A 45 -14.72 10.97 -8.40
N VAL A 46 -13.58 10.93 -7.75
CA VAL A 46 -12.86 12.13 -7.40
C VAL A 46 -12.46 12.82 -8.68
N ASP A 47 -12.56 14.15 -8.70
CA ASP A 47 -12.25 14.92 -9.89
C ASP A 47 -10.88 14.56 -10.43
N ALA A 48 -10.84 14.05 -11.65
CA ALA A 48 -9.62 13.60 -12.28
C ALA A 48 -8.59 14.73 -12.43
N SER A 49 -9.04 15.96 -12.55
CA SER A 49 -8.12 17.09 -12.68
C SER A 49 -7.32 17.33 -11.41
N ASP A 50 -7.87 16.99 -10.24
CA ASP A 50 -7.18 17.16 -8.97
C ASP A 50 -6.21 16.02 -8.70
N TRP A 51 -6.47 14.87 -9.29
CA TRP A 51 -5.67 13.67 -9.04
C TRP A 51 -4.68 13.37 -10.15
N GLU A 52 -4.90 13.96 -11.29
CA GLU A 52 -4.04 13.78 -12.44
C GLU A 52 -2.68 14.40 -12.15
N GLY A 53 -1.67 13.59 -12.07
CA GLY A 53 -0.31 14.04 -11.81
C GLY A 53 0.34 13.25 -10.72
N ALA A 54 0.60 13.88 -9.58
CA ALA A 54 1.44 13.26 -8.56
C ALA A 54 0.70 12.21 -7.76
N ASN A 55 1.21 11.00 -7.79
CA ASN A 55 0.80 9.94 -6.89
C ASN A 55 2.01 9.24 -6.31
N VAL A 56 1.77 8.41 -5.30
CA VAL A 56 2.80 7.57 -4.70
C VAL A 56 2.36 6.12 -4.81
N ARG A 57 3.33 5.26 -5.01
CA ARG A 57 3.17 3.82 -5.03
C ARG A 57 3.99 3.24 -3.90
N ILE A 58 3.34 2.54 -3.00
CA ILE A 58 3.99 1.92 -1.86
C ILE A 58 3.87 0.42 -2.00
N GLU A 59 4.99 -0.28 -1.91
CA GLU A 59 5.02 -1.74 -1.91
C GLU A 59 5.62 -2.24 -0.63
N THR A 60 5.00 -3.25 -0.04
CA THR A 60 5.50 -3.87 1.17
C THR A 60 5.20 -5.36 1.15
N LEU A 61 6.11 -6.13 1.71
CA LEU A 61 5.97 -7.58 1.82
C LEU A 61 5.51 -7.90 3.23
N LEU A 62 4.40 -8.62 3.35
CA LEU A 62 3.73 -8.84 4.62
C LEU A 62 3.25 -10.28 4.72
N SER A 63 3.00 -10.73 5.94
CA SER A 63 2.19 -11.93 6.12
C SER A 63 0.76 -11.63 5.63
N SER A 64 0.04 -12.68 5.30
CA SER A 64 -1.36 -12.55 4.87
C SER A 64 -2.20 -11.85 5.94
N ALA A 65 -1.98 -12.18 7.21
CA ALA A 65 -2.73 -11.57 8.30
C ALA A 65 -2.45 -10.08 8.44
N ALA A 66 -1.18 -9.68 8.28
CA ALA A 66 -0.82 -8.27 8.32
C ALA A 66 -1.42 -7.50 7.14
N ALA A 67 -1.42 -8.11 5.96
CA ALA A 67 -2.04 -7.50 4.79
C ALA A 67 -3.53 -7.28 5.02
N ASP A 68 -4.22 -8.24 5.61
CA ASP A 68 -5.65 -8.09 5.91
C ASP A 68 -5.91 -6.91 6.84
N ARG A 69 -5.05 -6.71 7.85
CA ARG A 69 -5.19 -5.57 8.76
C ARG A 69 -5.03 -4.24 8.02
N VAL A 70 -4.04 -4.16 7.14
CA VAL A 70 -3.81 -2.93 6.37
C VAL A 70 -4.99 -2.68 5.43
N LEU A 71 -5.48 -3.70 4.74
CA LEU A 71 -6.60 -3.53 3.83
C LEU A 71 -7.86 -3.08 4.56
N ALA A 72 -8.11 -3.60 5.76
CA ALA A 72 -9.24 -3.16 6.58
C ALA A 72 -9.11 -1.69 6.97
N MET A 73 -7.92 -1.26 7.34
CA MET A 73 -7.65 0.14 7.67
C MET A 73 -7.88 1.05 6.46
N LEU A 74 -7.41 0.64 5.29
CA LEU A 74 -7.60 1.41 4.06
C LEU A 74 -9.08 1.52 3.71
N ALA A 75 -9.83 0.42 3.85
CA ALA A 75 -11.25 0.41 3.54
C ALA A 75 -12.04 1.36 4.45
N GLU A 76 -11.67 1.43 5.71
CA GLU A 76 -12.38 2.25 6.68
C GLU A 76 -12.01 3.74 6.58
N PHE A 77 -10.71 4.04 6.43
CA PHE A 77 -10.23 5.41 6.62
C PHE A 77 -9.75 6.10 5.35
N TYR A 78 -9.58 5.39 4.26
CA TYR A 78 -9.02 5.97 3.04
C TYR A 78 -9.97 5.87 1.83
N PHE A 79 -10.48 4.68 1.54
CA PHE A 79 -11.30 4.50 0.34
C PHE A 79 -12.50 5.43 0.27
N PRO A 80 -13.18 5.76 1.39
CA PRO A 80 -14.32 6.67 1.29
C PRO A 80 -13.97 8.12 0.97
N GLN A 81 -12.71 8.54 1.19
CA GLN A 81 -12.36 9.96 1.15
C GLN A 81 -11.27 10.31 0.12
N PHE A 82 -10.50 9.33 -0.31
CA PHE A 82 -9.34 9.60 -1.16
C PHE A 82 -9.31 8.67 -2.36
N ALA A 83 -8.65 9.12 -3.41
CA ALA A 83 -8.39 8.27 -4.58
C ALA A 83 -7.22 7.34 -4.24
N VAL A 84 -7.55 6.17 -3.72
CA VAL A 84 -6.59 5.14 -3.32
C VAL A 84 -7.02 3.82 -3.90
N VAL A 85 -6.08 3.08 -4.44
CA VAL A 85 -6.29 1.71 -4.86
C VAL A 85 -5.21 0.83 -4.25
N ALA A 86 -5.58 -0.40 -3.90
CA ALA A 86 -4.64 -1.35 -3.32
C ALA A 86 -4.92 -2.73 -3.87
N TRP A 87 -3.87 -3.53 -3.97
CA TRP A 87 -4.01 -4.92 -4.36
C TRP A 87 -2.93 -5.75 -3.70
N VAL A 88 -3.16 -7.05 -3.66
CA VAL A 88 -2.19 -8.01 -3.13
C VAL A 88 -1.88 -9.04 -4.19
N SER A 89 -0.65 -9.52 -4.16
CA SER A 89 -0.24 -10.64 -4.98
C SER A 89 0.66 -11.56 -4.14
N PRO A 90 0.64 -12.87 -4.41
CA PRO A 90 1.53 -13.77 -3.67
C PRO A 90 2.97 -13.55 -4.09
N ALA A 91 3.87 -13.75 -3.13
CA ALA A 91 5.31 -13.67 -3.38
C ALA A 91 6.03 -14.65 -2.46
N GLN A 92 7.26 -14.99 -2.83
CA GLN A 92 8.13 -15.78 -1.99
C GLN A 92 9.40 -15.00 -1.75
N VAL A 93 9.73 -14.81 -0.47
CA VAL A 93 10.87 -14.01 -0.06
C VAL A 93 12.04 -14.93 0.27
N VAL A 94 13.19 -14.62 -0.27
CA VAL A 94 14.40 -15.45 -0.10
C VAL A 94 15.02 -15.27 1.29
N ARG A 95 14.81 -14.14 1.95
CA ARG A 95 15.25 -13.89 3.33
C ARG A 95 14.05 -13.83 4.25
N GLY A 96 13.24 -14.89 4.23
CA GLY A 96 11.93 -14.88 4.83
C GLY A 96 11.88 -14.76 6.34
N ASP A 97 12.97 -14.98 7.04
CA ASP A 97 13.01 -14.85 8.50
C ASP A 97 12.67 -13.42 8.97
N LYS A 98 12.80 -12.43 8.11
CA LYS A 98 12.42 -11.05 8.44
C LYS A 98 10.90 -10.81 8.35
N PHE A 99 10.16 -11.72 7.71
CA PHE A 99 8.77 -11.49 7.36
C PHE A 99 7.82 -12.50 8.01
N THR A 100 8.35 -13.33 8.85
CA THR A 100 7.58 -14.27 9.62
C THR A 100 7.42 -13.81 11.07
#